data_c5dfc5506346997ffc2cdd1385a9f37d
#
_entry.id   c5dfc5506346997ffc2cdd1385a9f37d
#
_cell.length_a   1.000
_cell.length_b   1.000
_cell.length_c   1.000
_cell.angle_alpha   90.00
_cell.angle_beta   90.00
_cell.angle_gamma   90.00
#
_symmetry.space_group_name_H-M   'P 1'
#
loop_
_entity.id
_entity.type
_entity.pdbx_description
1 polymer ?
#
loop_
_entity_poly.entity_id
_entity_poly.type
_entity_poly.pdbx_seq_one_letter_code
_entity_poly.pdbx_strand_id
1 'polypeptide(L)'
;MLFLDSILALLLAASAAAVPISSPIELIKRAPSPGVVIQKCAKPNTLALAYDDGPYQYTSQLVDILNAGGAKATFFFTGTLYGCIYNQRAGVKKAFDSGHQIASHTWTHPQNFGSLGQAQLTTEMQRLEQALVNIVGKKPAYMRPPYLATGGSVLPTMKTLGYKVITNDVDSGDWNGQSAAQSQQKFQQAGAGGNGHIPLMHETYASTVQTLTPWLINWAKQNNLKLVTVAECLDDAGGMYQAGSFTGNGQSTC
;
A
#
# COMPACT_ATOMS: atom_id res chain seq x y z
N MET A 1 57.70 17.39 -77.49
CA MET A 1 58.06 17.40 -76.05
C MET A 1 56.84 17.83 -75.28
N LEU A 2 56.15 16.86 -74.77
CA LEU A 2 54.89 17.05 -73.95
C LEU A 2 55.12 16.47 -72.57
N PHE A 3 55.09 17.34 -71.55
CA PHE A 3 55.16 16.92 -70.16
C PHE A 3 53.71 16.59 -69.68
N LEU A 4 53.54 15.36 -69.21
CA LEU A 4 52.34 14.95 -68.51
C LEU A 4 52.52 15.20 -67.00
N ASP A 5 51.78 16.12 -66.47
CA ASP A 5 51.64 16.28 -64.98
C ASP A 5 50.56 15.34 -64.47
N SER A 6 50.98 14.41 -63.64
CA SER A 6 50.05 13.50 -62.91
C SER A 6 49.65 14.15 -61.59
N ILE A 7 48.35 14.49 -61.48
CA ILE A 7 47.76 14.95 -60.23
C ILE A 7 47.29 13.75 -59.43
N LEU A 8 47.95 13.49 -58.31
CA LEU A 8 47.58 12.45 -57.35
C LEU A 8 46.50 12.99 -56.40
N ALA A 9 45.26 12.57 -56.59
CA ALA A 9 44.15 12.92 -55.67
C ALA A 9 44.18 12.04 -54.45
N LEU A 10 44.42 12.64 -53.28
CA LEU A 10 44.38 11.98 -51.95
C LEU A 10 42.90 11.94 -51.46
N LEU A 11 42.29 10.79 -51.50
CA LEU A 11 40.96 10.56 -50.90
C LEU A 11 41.12 10.35 -49.37
N LEU A 12 40.78 11.34 -48.59
CA LEU A 12 40.62 11.18 -47.14
C LEU A 12 39.29 10.47 -46.86
N ALA A 13 39.32 9.21 -46.47
CA ALA A 13 38.18 8.51 -45.91
C ALA A 13 37.96 8.93 -44.47
N ALA A 14 36.96 9.74 -44.21
CA ALA A 14 36.52 10.06 -42.88
C ALA A 14 35.70 8.87 -42.34
N SER A 15 36.29 8.07 -41.44
CA SER A 15 35.58 7.07 -40.64
C SER A 15 34.76 7.75 -39.58
N ALA A 16 33.44 7.81 -39.80
CA ALA A 16 32.46 8.20 -38.75
C ALA A 16 32.38 7.06 -37.76
N ALA A 17 33.03 7.24 -36.59
CA ALA A 17 32.80 6.37 -35.45
C ALA A 17 31.39 6.59 -34.93
N ALA A 18 30.53 5.62 -35.11
CA ALA A 18 29.20 5.57 -34.47
C ALA A 18 29.41 5.43 -32.96
N VAL A 19 29.14 6.48 -32.22
CA VAL A 19 29.03 6.42 -30.74
C VAL A 19 27.79 5.63 -30.41
N PRO A 20 27.89 4.51 -29.68
CA PRO A 20 26.68 3.81 -29.22
C PRO A 20 25.97 4.68 -28.21
N ILE A 21 24.80 5.22 -28.56
CA ILE A 21 23.87 5.84 -27.62
C ILE A 21 23.19 4.70 -26.84
N SER A 22 23.87 4.16 -25.85
CA SER A 22 23.29 3.34 -24.81
C SER A 22 23.11 4.19 -23.56
N SER A 23 22.20 5.15 -23.61
CA SER A 23 21.61 5.64 -22.37
C SER A 23 20.57 4.61 -21.97
N PRO A 24 20.70 3.90 -20.82
CA PRO A 24 19.58 3.18 -20.28
C PRO A 24 18.51 4.24 -20.01
N ILE A 25 17.34 4.10 -20.66
CA ILE A 25 16.13 4.79 -20.20
C ILE A 25 15.89 4.22 -18.82
N GLU A 26 16.37 4.92 -17.78
CA GLU A 26 15.88 4.65 -16.43
C GLU A 26 14.38 4.81 -16.50
N LEU A 27 13.67 3.68 -16.38
CA LEU A 27 12.23 3.69 -16.21
C LEU A 27 12.00 4.47 -14.93
N ILE A 28 11.64 5.75 -15.05
CA ILE A 28 11.29 6.58 -13.90
C ILE A 28 10.12 5.86 -13.24
N LYS A 29 10.39 5.20 -12.12
CA LYS A 29 9.40 4.52 -11.30
C LYS A 29 8.38 5.55 -10.87
N ARG A 30 7.21 5.50 -11.49
CA ARG A 30 6.17 6.49 -11.27
C ARG A 30 5.32 6.04 -10.09
N ALA A 31 5.28 6.88 -9.04
CA ALA A 31 4.36 6.65 -7.93
C ALA A 31 2.91 6.49 -8.43
N PRO A 32 2.12 5.56 -7.87
CA PRO A 32 0.71 5.44 -8.19
C PRO A 32 -0.02 6.78 -7.99
N SER A 33 -0.91 7.13 -8.91
CA SER A 33 -1.62 8.41 -8.88
C SER A 33 -2.72 8.42 -7.81
N PRO A 34 -2.90 9.52 -7.07
CA PRO A 34 -4.04 9.68 -6.17
C PRO A 34 -5.39 9.59 -6.89
N GLY A 35 -6.41 9.06 -6.20
CA GLY A 35 -7.76 8.86 -6.72
C GLY A 35 -7.90 7.73 -7.74
N VAL A 36 -6.86 6.93 -7.95
CA VAL A 36 -6.89 5.74 -8.81
C VAL A 36 -7.05 4.50 -7.94
N VAL A 37 -7.93 3.59 -8.35
CA VAL A 37 -8.15 2.30 -7.68
C VAL A 37 -7.02 1.33 -8.04
N ILE A 38 -6.45 0.71 -7.02
CA ILE A 38 -5.36 -0.26 -7.14
C ILE A 38 -5.81 -1.53 -6.43
N GLN A 39 -5.78 -2.65 -7.13
CA GLN A 39 -6.28 -3.94 -6.63
C GLN A 39 -5.16 -4.93 -6.35
N LYS A 40 -4.01 -4.78 -7.01
CA LYS A 40 -2.96 -5.80 -7.06
C LYS A 40 -1.58 -5.15 -7.00
N CYS A 41 -0.61 -5.88 -6.50
CA CYS A 41 0.80 -5.46 -6.51
C CYS A 41 1.33 -5.25 -7.94
N ALA A 42 2.29 -4.34 -8.08
CA ALA A 42 3.07 -4.15 -9.30
C ALA A 42 4.32 -5.05 -9.31
N LYS A 43 4.91 -5.32 -8.14
CA LYS A 43 6.09 -6.18 -8.02
C LYS A 43 5.70 -7.66 -8.02
N PRO A 44 6.34 -8.51 -8.83
CA PRO A 44 6.17 -9.95 -8.76
C PRO A 44 6.72 -10.52 -7.46
N ASN A 45 6.24 -11.70 -7.10
CA ASN A 45 6.68 -12.45 -5.93
C ASN A 45 6.55 -11.67 -4.61
N THR A 46 5.49 -10.84 -4.48
CA THR A 46 5.18 -10.10 -3.27
C THR A 46 3.78 -10.45 -2.75
N LEU A 47 3.62 -10.44 -1.43
CA LEU A 47 2.32 -10.51 -0.76
C LEU A 47 2.26 -9.35 0.23
N ALA A 48 1.41 -8.37 -0.07
CA ALA A 48 1.22 -7.19 0.77
C ALA A 48 0.09 -7.45 1.77
N LEU A 49 0.42 -8.12 2.88
CA LEU A 49 -0.55 -8.38 3.95
C LEU A 49 -1.22 -7.06 4.35
N ALA A 50 -2.56 -7.02 4.26
CA ALA A 50 -3.35 -5.82 4.49
C ALA A 50 -4.54 -6.14 5.40
N TYR A 51 -4.63 -5.38 6.51
CA TYR A 51 -5.62 -5.59 7.56
C TYR A 51 -6.45 -4.33 7.75
N ASP A 52 -7.77 -4.50 7.78
CA ASP A 52 -8.74 -3.43 7.92
C ASP A 52 -9.35 -3.39 9.33
N ASP A 53 -10.09 -2.32 9.62
CA ASP A 53 -10.96 -2.11 10.77
C ASP A 53 -10.28 -1.84 12.12
N GLY A 54 -8.98 -2.04 12.23
CA GLY A 54 -8.25 -1.69 13.46
C GLY A 54 -8.23 -0.17 13.74
N PRO A 55 -7.58 0.26 14.84
CA PRO A 55 -6.90 -0.59 15.81
C PRO A 55 -7.88 -1.26 16.80
N TYR A 56 -7.56 -2.48 17.20
CA TYR A 56 -8.37 -3.26 18.13
C TYR A 56 -7.48 -4.05 19.11
N GLN A 57 -8.09 -4.82 20.00
CA GLN A 57 -7.39 -5.58 21.04
C GLN A 57 -6.28 -6.52 20.51
N TYR A 58 -6.36 -6.95 19.25
CA TYR A 58 -5.38 -7.84 18.63
C TYR A 58 -4.25 -7.12 17.90
N THR A 59 -4.30 -5.80 17.70
CA THR A 59 -3.29 -5.04 16.94
C THR A 59 -1.87 -5.31 17.43
N SER A 60 -1.63 -5.21 18.74
CA SER A 60 -0.29 -5.45 19.32
C SER A 60 0.19 -6.88 19.11
N GLN A 61 -0.71 -7.87 19.27
CA GLN A 61 -0.40 -9.29 19.04
C GLN A 61 -0.07 -9.55 17.57
N LEU A 62 -0.85 -8.97 16.65
CA LEU A 62 -0.62 -9.10 15.21
C LEU A 62 0.76 -8.56 14.83
N VAL A 63 1.13 -7.39 15.36
CA VAL A 63 2.47 -6.79 15.14
C VAL A 63 3.58 -7.73 15.63
N ASP A 64 3.42 -8.39 16.80
CA ASP A 64 4.41 -9.34 17.30
C ASP A 64 4.54 -10.57 16.38
N ILE A 65 3.43 -11.11 15.90
CA ILE A 65 3.41 -12.24 14.96
C ILE A 65 4.12 -11.86 13.65
N LEU A 66 3.82 -10.70 13.09
CA LEU A 66 4.43 -10.21 11.86
C LEU A 66 5.94 -10.01 12.03
N ASN A 67 6.36 -9.37 13.12
CA ASN A 67 7.77 -9.13 13.42
C ASN A 67 8.55 -10.44 13.59
N ALA A 68 8.00 -11.39 14.35
CA ALA A 68 8.59 -12.73 14.54
C ALA A 68 8.70 -13.48 13.20
N GLY A 69 7.76 -13.27 12.30
CA GLY A 69 7.75 -13.83 10.96
C GLY A 69 8.71 -13.15 9.96
N GLY A 70 9.29 -12.00 10.31
CA GLY A 70 10.08 -11.16 9.40
C GLY A 70 9.22 -10.50 8.30
N ALA A 71 7.92 -10.30 8.57
CA ALA A 71 6.95 -9.76 7.65
C ALA A 71 6.73 -8.26 7.85
N LYS A 72 6.43 -7.54 6.75
CA LYS A 72 5.83 -6.21 6.80
C LYS A 72 4.39 -6.30 6.32
N ALA A 73 3.54 -5.40 6.83
CA ALA A 73 2.12 -5.35 6.53
C ALA A 73 1.62 -3.91 6.44
N THR A 74 0.40 -3.74 5.96
CA THR A 74 -0.32 -2.47 5.93
C THR A 74 -1.57 -2.58 6.80
N PHE A 75 -1.75 -1.62 7.68
CA PHE A 75 -2.91 -1.49 8.56
C PHE A 75 -3.77 -0.33 8.08
N PHE A 76 -4.99 -0.62 7.66
CA PHE A 76 -6.00 0.38 7.31
C PHE A 76 -6.85 0.65 8.56
N PHE A 77 -6.38 1.59 9.37
CA PHE A 77 -7.00 1.92 10.64
C PHE A 77 -8.21 2.83 10.49
N THR A 78 -9.18 2.68 11.40
CA THR A 78 -10.33 3.56 11.59
C THR A 78 -10.13 4.45 12.82
N GLY A 79 -10.97 5.50 12.93
CA GLY A 79 -10.94 6.39 14.10
C GLY A 79 -11.74 5.86 15.28
N THR A 80 -12.93 5.28 15.03
CA THR A 80 -13.91 5.00 16.08
C THR A 80 -14.70 3.70 15.92
N LEU A 81 -14.43 2.87 14.89
CA LEU A 81 -15.25 1.68 14.61
C LEU A 81 -15.27 0.68 15.78
N TYR A 82 -14.10 0.32 16.31
CA TYR A 82 -13.97 -0.58 17.47
C TYR A 82 -13.49 0.17 18.73
N GLY A 83 -13.92 1.41 18.87
CA GLY A 83 -13.53 2.31 19.96
C GLY A 83 -12.60 3.43 19.49
N CYS A 84 -12.32 4.33 20.39
CA CYS A 84 -11.50 5.50 20.08
C CYS A 84 -10.04 5.10 19.80
N ILE A 85 -9.51 5.50 18.63
CA ILE A 85 -8.13 5.21 18.21
C ILE A 85 -7.09 5.69 19.23
N TYR A 86 -7.36 6.77 19.97
CA TYR A 86 -6.45 7.26 21.01
C TYR A 86 -6.32 6.31 22.20
N ASN A 87 -7.36 5.50 22.49
CA ASN A 87 -7.28 4.46 23.51
C ASN A 87 -6.37 3.29 23.08
N GLN A 88 -6.17 3.13 21.77
CA GLN A 88 -5.33 2.10 21.16
C GLN A 88 -3.99 2.66 20.63
N ARG A 89 -3.62 3.89 21.02
CA ARG A 89 -2.42 4.58 20.51
C ARG A 89 -1.13 3.76 20.65
N ALA A 90 -1.03 2.94 21.68
CA ALA A 90 0.14 2.08 21.89
C ALA A 90 0.28 1.04 20.78
N GLY A 91 -0.82 0.41 20.35
CA GLY A 91 -0.84 -0.54 19.24
C GLY A 91 -0.53 0.12 17.90
N VAL A 92 -1.14 1.29 17.63
CA VAL A 92 -0.86 2.10 16.42
C VAL A 92 0.61 2.49 16.36
N LYS A 93 1.15 2.99 17.47
CA LYS A 93 2.56 3.39 17.56
C LYS A 93 3.49 2.19 17.39
N LYS A 94 3.18 1.05 18.00
CA LYS A 94 3.95 -0.20 17.87
C LYS A 94 4.01 -0.66 16.42
N ALA A 95 2.88 -0.65 15.69
CA ALA A 95 2.84 -0.99 14.28
C ALA A 95 3.72 -0.05 13.44
N PHE A 96 3.62 1.27 13.68
CA PHE A 96 4.44 2.27 13.02
C PHE A 96 5.93 2.11 13.30
N ASP A 97 6.33 2.00 14.57
CA ASP A 97 7.73 1.87 15.01
C ASP A 97 8.37 0.56 14.50
N SER A 98 7.56 -0.48 14.29
CA SER A 98 7.99 -1.73 13.67
C SER A 98 8.14 -1.65 12.14
N GLY A 99 7.89 -0.49 11.54
CA GLY A 99 8.03 -0.26 10.10
C GLY A 99 6.91 -0.87 9.26
N HIS A 100 5.74 -1.15 9.86
CA HIS A 100 4.53 -1.44 9.11
C HIS A 100 3.94 -0.14 8.55
N GLN A 101 3.20 -0.26 7.46
CA GLN A 101 2.50 0.87 6.86
C GLN A 101 1.19 1.14 7.61
N ILE A 102 1.00 2.39 8.03
CA ILE A 102 -0.27 2.88 8.56
C ILE A 102 -1.01 3.60 7.44
N ALA A 103 -2.24 3.20 7.19
CA ALA A 103 -3.11 3.72 6.13
C ALA A 103 -4.49 4.08 6.70
N SER A 104 -5.30 4.77 5.92
CA SER A 104 -6.61 5.25 6.35
C SER A 104 -7.73 4.29 5.93
N HIS A 105 -8.65 4.00 6.86
CA HIS A 105 -9.93 3.35 6.59
C HIS A 105 -11.10 4.22 7.03
N THR A 106 -10.92 5.55 7.00
CA THR A 106 -11.86 6.58 7.41
C THR A 106 -12.04 6.71 8.93
N TRP A 107 -12.72 7.75 9.38
CA TRP A 107 -12.92 8.00 10.80
C TRP A 107 -13.96 7.06 11.43
N THR A 108 -15.17 7.00 10.86
CA THR A 108 -16.31 6.26 11.42
C THR A 108 -16.68 4.97 10.70
N HIS A 109 -16.02 4.66 9.57
CA HIS A 109 -16.36 3.53 8.70
C HIS A 109 -17.84 3.55 8.25
N PRO A 110 -18.32 4.64 7.61
CA PRO A 110 -19.74 4.81 7.33
C PRO A 110 -20.24 3.81 6.27
N GLN A 111 -21.39 3.17 6.54
CA GLN A 111 -22.00 2.17 5.62
C GLN A 111 -22.30 2.76 4.24
N ASN A 112 -22.69 4.02 4.19
CA ASN A 112 -23.04 4.74 2.96
C ASN A 112 -21.85 5.51 2.35
N PHE A 113 -20.61 5.12 2.61
CA PHE A 113 -19.39 5.84 2.19
C PHE A 113 -19.42 6.23 0.71
N GLY A 114 -19.82 5.31 -0.18
CA GLY A 114 -19.91 5.55 -1.62
C GLY A 114 -20.95 6.58 -2.06
N SER A 115 -21.87 6.94 -1.17
CA SER A 115 -22.93 7.92 -1.42
C SER A 115 -22.73 9.25 -0.71
N LEU A 116 -21.64 9.40 0.05
CA LEU A 116 -21.32 10.64 0.74
C LEU A 116 -20.90 11.72 -0.24
N GLY A 117 -21.28 12.98 0.06
CA GLY A 117 -20.77 14.14 -0.63
C GLY A 117 -19.31 14.44 -0.29
N GLN A 118 -18.64 15.23 -1.14
CA GLN A 118 -17.24 15.58 -1.00
C GLN A 118 -16.88 16.12 0.40
N ALA A 119 -17.72 17.01 0.96
CA ALA A 119 -17.46 17.61 2.29
C ALA A 119 -17.44 16.56 3.40
N GLN A 120 -18.39 15.61 3.38
CA GLN A 120 -18.47 14.52 4.35
C GLN A 120 -17.28 13.55 4.22
N LEU A 121 -16.94 13.17 2.98
CA LEU A 121 -15.75 12.36 2.69
C LEU A 121 -14.47 13.04 3.20
N THR A 122 -14.33 14.33 2.96
CA THR A 122 -13.19 15.13 3.44
C THR A 122 -13.12 15.10 4.98
N THR A 123 -14.25 15.25 5.66
CA THR A 123 -14.32 15.20 7.12
C THR A 123 -13.91 13.83 7.66
N GLU A 124 -14.40 12.73 7.06
CA GLU A 124 -14.03 11.37 7.43
C GLU A 124 -12.51 11.13 7.32
N MET A 125 -11.91 11.61 6.24
CA MET A 125 -10.47 11.44 6.01
C MET A 125 -9.64 12.32 6.94
N GLN A 126 -9.97 13.61 7.05
CA GLN A 126 -9.16 14.58 7.80
C GLN A 126 -9.20 14.36 9.32
N ARG A 127 -10.31 13.87 9.87
CA ARG A 127 -10.37 13.50 11.30
C ARG A 127 -9.40 12.39 11.62
N LEU A 128 -9.33 11.35 10.80
CA LEU A 128 -8.37 10.28 11.00
C LEU A 128 -6.94 10.71 10.72
N GLU A 129 -6.70 11.53 9.69
CA GLU A 129 -5.39 12.14 9.45
C GLU A 129 -4.85 12.85 10.70
N GLN A 130 -5.67 13.70 11.30
CA GLN A 130 -5.28 14.46 12.48
C GLN A 130 -4.95 13.53 13.66
N ALA A 131 -5.74 12.46 13.86
CA ALA A 131 -5.46 11.48 14.90
C ALA A 131 -4.12 10.76 14.64
N LEU A 132 -3.86 10.34 13.42
CA LEU A 132 -2.59 9.68 13.07
C LEU A 132 -1.40 10.64 13.18
N VAL A 133 -1.56 11.91 12.79
CA VAL A 133 -0.53 12.94 13.03
C VAL A 133 -0.26 13.11 14.53
N ASN A 134 -1.30 13.11 15.38
CA ASN A 134 -1.13 13.20 16.85
C ASN A 134 -0.42 11.97 17.42
N ILE A 135 -0.59 10.77 16.85
CA ILE A 135 -0.06 9.52 17.41
C ILE A 135 1.34 9.20 16.84
N VAL A 136 1.53 9.34 15.52
CA VAL A 136 2.76 8.91 14.83
C VAL A 136 3.45 10.01 14.02
N GLY A 137 2.91 11.23 14.00
CA GLY A 137 3.51 12.38 13.29
C GLY A 137 3.48 12.27 11.76
N LYS A 138 2.64 11.40 11.21
CA LYS A 138 2.58 11.13 9.77
C LYS A 138 1.15 11.18 9.24
N LYS A 139 1.02 11.69 8.00
CA LYS A 139 -0.22 11.67 7.23
C LYS A 139 -0.16 10.53 6.20
N PRO A 140 -1.11 9.58 6.21
CA PRO A 140 -1.12 8.48 5.25
C PRO A 140 -1.23 8.96 3.80
N ALA A 141 -0.59 8.25 2.88
CA ALA A 141 -0.76 8.45 1.44
C ALA A 141 -1.72 7.42 0.81
N TYR A 142 -2.19 6.46 1.61
CA TYR A 142 -3.02 5.34 1.18
C TYR A 142 -4.29 5.25 2.00
N MET A 143 -5.37 4.88 1.34
CA MET A 143 -6.63 4.55 2.01
C MET A 143 -7.28 3.32 1.37
N ARG A 144 -8.07 2.60 2.15
CA ARG A 144 -9.03 1.63 1.63
C ARG A 144 -10.44 2.14 1.97
N PRO A 145 -11.35 2.26 0.98
CA PRO A 145 -12.69 2.73 1.27
C PRO A 145 -13.50 1.67 2.02
N PRO A 146 -14.29 2.05 3.03
CA PRO A 146 -15.29 1.17 3.62
C PRO A 146 -16.11 0.44 2.57
N TYR A 147 -16.33 -0.87 2.78
CA TYR A 147 -17.06 -1.74 1.84
C TYR A 147 -16.51 -1.72 0.41
N LEU A 148 -15.24 -1.33 0.21
CA LEU A 148 -14.59 -1.16 -1.09
C LEU A 148 -15.35 -0.18 -2.02
N ALA A 149 -16.13 0.73 -1.45
CA ALA A 149 -16.99 1.64 -2.21
C ALA A 149 -16.19 2.76 -2.88
N THR A 150 -16.14 2.76 -4.20
CA THR A 150 -15.38 3.71 -5.03
C THR A 150 -16.25 4.62 -5.89
N GLY A 151 -17.56 4.55 -5.72
CA GLY A 151 -18.55 5.32 -6.50
C GLY A 151 -18.69 6.79 -6.10
N GLY A 152 -19.55 7.51 -6.78
CA GLY A 152 -19.93 8.89 -6.47
C GLY A 152 -18.74 9.85 -6.41
N SER A 153 -18.65 10.60 -5.32
CA SER A 153 -17.60 11.60 -5.09
C SER A 153 -16.31 11.01 -4.49
N VAL A 154 -16.22 9.69 -4.25
CA VAL A 154 -15.08 9.08 -3.53
C VAL A 154 -13.77 9.33 -4.27
N LEU A 155 -13.63 8.84 -5.50
CA LEU A 155 -12.36 8.94 -6.23
C LEU A 155 -11.91 10.40 -6.50
N PRO A 156 -12.78 11.31 -6.92
CA PRO A 156 -12.41 12.72 -7.06
C PRO A 156 -11.95 13.35 -5.74
N THR A 157 -12.61 13.04 -4.62
CA THR A 157 -12.22 13.53 -3.29
C THR A 157 -10.86 12.96 -2.88
N MET A 158 -10.64 11.65 -3.03
CA MET A 158 -9.36 11.02 -2.73
C MET A 158 -8.22 11.59 -3.58
N LYS A 159 -8.49 11.90 -4.85
CA LYS A 159 -7.54 12.59 -5.72
C LYS A 159 -7.15 13.95 -5.15
N THR A 160 -8.12 14.76 -4.76
CA THR A 160 -7.91 16.10 -4.17
C THR A 160 -7.12 16.02 -2.86
N LEU A 161 -7.39 15.01 -2.03
CA LEU A 161 -6.73 14.80 -0.74
C LEU A 161 -5.38 14.09 -0.84
N GLY A 162 -4.96 13.66 -2.04
CA GLY A 162 -3.68 13.02 -2.27
C GLY A 162 -3.62 11.53 -1.90
N TYR A 163 -4.76 10.85 -1.79
CA TYR A 163 -4.84 9.43 -1.43
C TYR A 163 -4.84 8.47 -2.62
N LYS A 164 -4.00 7.44 -2.54
CA LYS A 164 -4.04 6.25 -3.39
C LYS A 164 -5.10 5.31 -2.82
N VAL A 165 -6.00 4.83 -3.67
CA VAL A 165 -7.18 4.04 -3.24
C VAL A 165 -6.91 2.56 -3.45
N ILE A 166 -6.86 1.81 -2.36
CA ILE A 166 -6.54 0.38 -2.38
C ILE A 166 -7.81 -0.44 -2.20
N THR A 167 -8.03 -1.38 -3.08
CA THR A 167 -8.98 -2.46 -2.88
C THR A 167 -8.21 -3.77 -2.67
N ASN A 168 -8.64 -4.88 -3.24
CA ASN A 168 -8.00 -6.19 -3.08
C ASN A 168 -8.13 -7.01 -4.36
N ASP A 169 -7.30 -8.03 -4.49
CA ASP A 169 -7.45 -9.10 -5.49
C ASP A 169 -7.69 -10.47 -4.84
N VAL A 170 -7.50 -10.59 -3.53
CA VAL A 170 -7.83 -11.78 -2.75
C VAL A 170 -8.70 -11.37 -1.55
N ASP A 171 -9.88 -11.94 -1.41
CA ASP A 171 -10.74 -11.74 -0.24
C ASP A 171 -10.67 -12.97 0.66
N SER A 172 -10.16 -12.81 1.88
CA SER A 172 -10.09 -13.91 2.86
C SER A 172 -11.49 -14.44 3.24
N GLY A 173 -12.51 -13.57 3.24
CA GLY A 173 -13.85 -13.87 3.70
C GLY A 173 -13.97 -14.01 5.22
N ASP A 174 -12.98 -13.60 5.98
CA ASP A 174 -12.98 -13.61 7.45
C ASP A 174 -14.16 -12.81 8.03
N TRP A 175 -14.52 -11.71 7.40
CA TRP A 175 -15.66 -10.86 7.72
C TRP A 175 -17.02 -11.54 7.50
N ASN A 176 -17.07 -12.58 6.67
CA ASN A 176 -18.29 -13.34 6.33
C ASN A 176 -18.32 -14.71 7.00
N GLY A 177 -17.71 -14.85 8.17
CA GLY A 177 -17.76 -16.06 8.99
C GLY A 177 -16.98 -17.25 8.44
N GLN A 178 -16.11 -17.07 7.47
CA GLN A 178 -15.27 -18.14 6.98
C GLN A 178 -14.21 -18.53 8.02
N SER A 179 -13.99 -19.84 8.17
CA SER A 179 -12.91 -20.35 8.98
C SER A 179 -11.54 -20.01 8.37
N ALA A 180 -10.49 -20.01 9.20
CA ALA A 180 -9.13 -19.82 8.71
C ALA A 180 -8.75 -20.80 7.59
N ALA A 181 -9.22 -22.07 7.67
CA ALA A 181 -8.98 -23.08 6.63
C ALA A 181 -9.65 -22.70 5.29
N GLN A 182 -10.85 -22.16 5.30
CA GLN A 182 -11.52 -21.68 4.09
C GLN A 182 -10.81 -20.46 3.51
N SER A 183 -10.36 -19.54 4.37
CA SER A 183 -9.53 -18.40 3.93
C SER A 183 -8.21 -18.87 3.31
N GLN A 184 -7.52 -19.84 3.91
CA GLN A 184 -6.29 -20.43 3.35
C GLN A 184 -6.50 -20.98 1.93
N GLN A 185 -7.61 -21.66 1.68
CA GLN A 185 -7.95 -22.17 0.33
C GLN A 185 -8.05 -21.04 -0.71
N LYS A 186 -8.59 -19.88 -0.34
CA LYS A 186 -8.66 -18.72 -1.26
C LYS A 186 -7.27 -18.21 -1.65
N PHE A 187 -6.32 -18.15 -0.72
CA PHE A 187 -4.94 -17.79 -1.04
C PHE A 187 -4.26 -18.86 -1.90
N GLN A 188 -4.49 -20.15 -1.64
CA GLN A 188 -3.98 -21.23 -2.47
C GLN A 188 -4.54 -21.17 -3.90
N GLN A 189 -5.84 -20.85 -4.06
CA GLN A 189 -6.48 -20.66 -5.37
C GLN A 189 -5.96 -19.43 -6.13
N ALA A 190 -5.68 -18.33 -5.42
CA ALA A 190 -5.07 -17.15 -6.03
C ALA A 190 -3.64 -17.45 -6.53
N GLY A 191 -2.96 -18.39 -5.86
CA GLY A 191 -1.62 -18.82 -6.20
C GLY A 191 -0.54 -17.88 -5.68
N ALA A 192 0.71 -18.24 -5.94
CA ALA A 192 1.88 -17.47 -5.54
C ALA A 192 2.61 -16.84 -6.74
N GLY A 193 2.13 -17.07 -7.95
CA GLY A 193 2.79 -16.64 -9.20
C GLY A 193 2.33 -15.27 -9.70
N GLY A 194 3.10 -14.72 -10.63
CA GLY A 194 2.77 -13.47 -11.32
C GLY A 194 3.02 -12.22 -10.50
N ASN A 195 2.23 -11.17 -10.76
CA ASN A 195 2.22 -9.97 -9.91
C ASN A 195 1.68 -10.35 -8.54
N GLY A 196 2.28 -9.79 -7.49
CA GLY A 196 1.91 -10.12 -6.12
C GLY A 196 0.48 -9.67 -5.75
N HIS A 197 0.04 -10.06 -4.56
CA HIS A 197 -1.34 -9.91 -4.08
C HIS A 197 -1.49 -8.83 -3.01
N ILE A 198 -2.66 -8.20 -2.98
CA ILE A 198 -3.13 -7.30 -1.92
C ILE A 198 -4.42 -7.91 -1.34
N PRO A 199 -4.37 -8.65 -0.23
CA PRO A 199 -5.55 -9.28 0.33
C PRO A 199 -6.44 -8.30 1.12
N LEU A 200 -7.72 -8.69 1.27
CA LEU A 200 -8.66 -8.14 2.24
C LEU A 200 -8.73 -9.08 3.44
N MET A 201 -8.32 -8.59 4.59
CA MET A 201 -8.36 -9.29 5.89
C MET A 201 -8.66 -8.27 6.99
N HIS A 202 -9.10 -8.75 8.16
CA HIS A 202 -9.43 -7.88 9.28
C HIS A 202 -8.69 -8.31 10.55
N GLU A 203 -7.99 -7.37 11.18
CA GLU A 203 -7.28 -7.65 12.45
C GLU A 203 -8.20 -7.78 13.65
N THR A 204 -9.49 -7.53 13.45
CA THR A 204 -10.52 -7.60 14.48
C THR A 204 -10.98 -9.03 14.78
N TYR A 205 -10.62 -9.99 13.93
CA TYR A 205 -10.92 -11.41 14.11
C TYR A 205 -9.73 -12.21 14.66
N ALA A 206 -9.93 -12.88 15.79
CA ALA A 206 -8.90 -13.71 16.41
C ALA A 206 -8.38 -14.81 15.45
N SER A 207 -9.26 -15.42 14.65
CA SER A 207 -8.90 -16.44 13.66
C SER A 207 -7.95 -15.92 12.59
N THR A 208 -8.14 -14.68 12.13
CA THR A 208 -7.24 -14.02 11.17
C THR A 208 -5.88 -13.77 11.81
N VAL A 209 -5.86 -13.21 13.01
CA VAL A 209 -4.60 -12.85 13.70
C VAL A 209 -3.83 -14.10 14.13
N GLN A 210 -4.50 -15.05 14.83
CA GLN A 210 -3.85 -16.14 15.52
C GLN A 210 -3.64 -17.41 14.67
N THR A 211 -4.39 -17.55 13.57
CA THR A 211 -4.34 -18.74 12.73
C THR A 211 -3.98 -18.42 11.28
N LEU A 212 -4.73 -17.53 10.62
CA LEU A 212 -4.51 -17.25 9.21
C LEU A 212 -3.17 -16.55 8.97
N THR A 213 -2.84 -15.51 9.75
CA THR A 213 -1.58 -14.76 9.59
C THR A 213 -0.32 -15.61 9.76
N PRO A 214 -0.16 -16.45 10.81
CA PRO A 214 0.98 -17.36 10.92
C PRO A 214 1.07 -18.34 9.75
N TRP A 215 -0.07 -18.85 9.28
CA TRP A 215 -0.11 -19.72 8.11
C TRP A 215 0.35 -18.96 6.85
N LEU A 216 -0.12 -17.73 6.61
CA LEU A 216 0.29 -16.90 5.46
C LEU A 216 1.78 -16.60 5.47
N ILE A 217 2.37 -16.35 6.64
CA ILE A 217 3.83 -16.15 6.77
C ILE A 217 4.59 -17.42 6.33
N ASN A 218 4.15 -18.58 6.76
CA ASN A 218 4.77 -19.84 6.38
C ASN A 218 4.54 -20.17 4.89
N TRP A 219 3.32 -19.99 4.41
CA TRP A 219 2.96 -20.18 2.99
C TRP A 219 3.78 -19.28 2.07
N ALA A 220 3.94 -18.01 2.44
CA ALA A 220 4.76 -17.07 1.68
C ALA A 220 6.22 -17.52 1.61
N LYS A 221 6.80 -17.98 2.73
CA LYS A 221 8.17 -18.53 2.77
C LYS A 221 8.33 -19.75 1.85
N GLN A 222 7.37 -20.68 1.90
CA GLN A 222 7.38 -21.90 1.07
C GLN A 222 7.28 -21.59 -0.43
N ASN A 223 6.65 -20.48 -0.79
CA ASN A 223 6.44 -20.05 -2.17
C ASN A 223 7.39 -18.92 -2.62
N ASN A 224 8.42 -18.60 -1.82
CA ASN A 224 9.39 -17.53 -2.12
C ASN A 224 8.72 -16.14 -2.32
N LEU A 225 7.61 -15.87 -1.65
CA LEU A 225 6.97 -14.57 -1.64
C LEU A 225 7.60 -13.66 -0.58
N LYS A 226 7.82 -12.40 -0.93
CA LYS A 226 8.24 -11.37 0.01
C LYS A 226 6.99 -10.76 0.67
N LEU A 227 6.98 -10.75 2.00
CA LEU A 227 5.93 -10.12 2.80
C LEU A 227 6.28 -8.64 3.00
N VAL A 228 5.56 -7.78 2.32
CA VAL A 228 5.89 -6.35 2.16
C VAL A 228 4.69 -5.46 2.47
N THR A 229 4.92 -4.15 2.60
CA THR A 229 3.82 -3.17 2.65
C THR A 229 3.17 -2.97 1.29
N VAL A 230 1.97 -2.41 1.25
CA VAL A 230 1.29 -2.04 0.00
C VAL A 230 2.15 -1.05 -0.80
N ALA A 231 2.74 -0.04 -0.17
CA ALA A 231 3.61 0.90 -0.86
C ALA A 231 4.82 0.21 -1.50
N GLU A 232 5.45 -0.73 -0.80
CA GLU A 232 6.58 -1.48 -1.33
C GLU A 232 6.18 -2.42 -2.47
N CYS A 233 5.03 -3.09 -2.35
CA CYS A 233 4.52 -3.98 -3.40
C CYS A 233 4.14 -3.23 -4.68
N LEU A 234 3.79 -1.95 -4.57
CA LEU A 234 3.50 -1.08 -5.71
C LEU A 234 4.75 -0.40 -6.30
N ASP A 235 5.93 -0.64 -5.71
CA ASP A 235 7.18 0.04 -6.08
C ASP A 235 7.05 1.58 -6.01
N ASP A 236 6.31 2.07 -5.01
CA ASP A 236 5.96 3.48 -4.88
C ASP A 236 7.14 4.32 -4.38
N ALA A 237 7.75 5.09 -5.27
CA ALA A 237 8.82 6.02 -4.92
C ALA A 237 8.34 7.16 -3.98
N GLY A 238 7.04 7.48 -3.97
CA GLY A 238 6.44 8.45 -3.05
C GLY A 238 6.30 7.95 -1.61
N GLY A 239 6.41 6.64 -1.40
CA GLY A 239 6.40 6.01 -0.08
C GLY A 239 5.02 5.93 0.57
N MET A 240 5.01 5.51 1.84
CA MET A 240 3.80 5.19 2.62
C MET A 240 3.01 6.43 3.07
N TYR A 241 3.66 7.58 3.15
CA TYR A 241 3.12 8.79 3.76
C TYR A 241 3.20 9.98 2.82
N GLN A 242 2.31 10.94 2.98
CA GLN A 242 2.35 12.19 2.24
C GLN A 242 3.60 13.00 2.64
N ALA A 243 4.20 13.67 1.67
CA ALA A 243 5.35 14.53 1.91
C ALA A 243 4.96 15.76 2.74
N GLY A 244 5.86 16.20 3.61
CA GLY A 244 5.68 17.38 4.45
C GLY A 244 5.92 17.09 5.93
N SER A 245 5.93 18.16 6.72
CA SER A 245 5.95 18.12 8.16
C SER A 245 4.55 18.41 8.68
N PHE A 246 4.03 17.55 9.54
CA PHE A 246 2.69 17.68 10.09
C PHE A 246 2.79 17.85 11.61
N THR A 247 2.09 18.86 12.11
CA THR A 247 2.04 19.15 13.57
C THR A 247 0.72 18.67 14.13
N GLY A 248 0.79 17.89 15.19
CA GLY A 248 -0.38 17.48 15.95
C GLY A 248 -1.04 18.69 16.63
N ASN A 249 -2.35 18.61 16.81
CA ASN A 249 -3.12 19.62 17.54
C ASN A 249 -3.28 19.33 19.03
N GLY A 250 -2.61 18.26 19.53
CA GLY A 250 -2.63 17.85 20.93
C GLY A 250 -3.88 17.05 21.36
N GLN A 251 -4.85 16.82 20.44
CA GLN A 251 -6.03 16.02 20.77
C GLN A 251 -5.64 14.58 21.12
N SER A 252 -6.25 14.05 22.17
CA SER A 252 -5.98 12.71 22.70
C SER A 252 -7.25 11.89 23.00
N THR A 253 -8.40 12.39 22.60
CA THR A 253 -9.73 11.78 22.77
C THR A 253 -10.55 11.91 21.50
N CYS A 254 -11.50 11.04 21.28
CA CYS A 254 -12.48 11.16 20.21
C CYS A 254 -13.63 12.04 20.65
#